data_d8ec50d4df827beca6d890008902eb43
#
_entry.id   d8ec50d4df827beca6d890008902eb43
#
_cell.length_a   1.000
_cell.length_b   1.000
_cell.length_c   1.000
_cell.angle_alpha   90.00
_cell.angle_beta   90.00
_cell.angle_gamma   90.00
#
_symmetry.space_group_name_H-M   'P 1'
#
loop_
_entity.id
_entity.type
_entity.pdbx_description
1 polymer ?
#
loop_
_entity_poly.entity_id
_entity_poly.type
_entity_poly.pdbx_seq_one_letter_code
_entity_poly.pdbx_strand_id
1 'polypeptide(L)'
;EKIGGFDLSISFGCETKEAMNQDIQEIYKHAEDDMYRHKLYESASVKSKTIDLIMNTLYEKSSREMRHSQRVGELCKMIATAMKLEKDVVNQIGVAGLMHDIGKMGIEIQRHPEIGYRILSSSNEFSEIANYVFEHHERWDGNGYPKKLCGEEISIEARIIAVADSYDSMICDRSYRKGLSDEEAIRE
;
A
#
# COMPACT_ATOMS: atom_id res chain seq x y z
N GLU A 1 -12.79 -2.57 25.64
CA GLU A 1 -12.78 -2.17 27.09
C GLU A 1 -11.53 -1.34 27.36
N LYS A 2 -11.66 -0.28 28.19
CA LYS A 2 -10.53 0.55 28.58
C LYS A 2 -10.12 0.22 30.02
N ILE A 3 -8.87 -0.15 30.20
CA ILE A 3 -8.29 -0.34 31.53
C ILE A 3 -7.14 0.69 31.70
N GLY A 4 -7.28 1.61 32.66
CA GLY A 4 -6.25 2.61 32.95
C GLY A 4 -5.93 3.58 31.81
N GLY A 5 -6.88 3.83 30.87
CA GLY A 5 -6.66 4.72 29.72
C GLY A 5 -6.08 4.04 28.48
N PHE A 6 -5.79 2.75 28.55
CA PHE A 6 -5.31 1.95 27.41
C PHE A 6 -6.45 1.18 26.76
N ASP A 7 -6.51 1.16 25.42
CA ASP A 7 -7.42 0.29 24.67
C ASP A 7 -6.86 -1.13 24.71
N LEU A 8 -7.59 -2.05 25.33
CA LEU A 8 -7.24 -3.47 25.36
C LEU A 8 -7.92 -4.18 24.18
N SER A 9 -7.14 -4.79 23.31
CA SER A 9 -7.59 -5.63 22.21
C SER A 9 -7.09 -7.06 22.43
N ILE A 10 -7.96 -8.03 22.24
CA ILE A 10 -7.65 -9.46 22.33
C ILE A 10 -8.07 -10.10 21.01
N SER A 11 -7.11 -10.66 20.30
CA SER A 11 -7.38 -11.43 19.10
C SER A 11 -7.35 -12.93 19.43
N PHE A 12 -8.24 -13.69 18.83
CA PHE A 12 -8.29 -15.15 18.99
C PHE A 12 -8.48 -15.79 17.61
N GLY A 13 -7.95 -16.98 17.44
CA GLY A 13 -8.19 -17.85 16.30
C GLY A 13 -8.81 -19.16 16.76
N CYS A 14 -9.61 -19.77 15.92
CA CYS A 14 -10.21 -21.06 16.19
C CYS A 14 -10.18 -21.93 14.94
N GLU A 15 -9.93 -23.22 15.15
CA GLU A 15 -10.00 -24.23 14.11
C GLU A 15 -10.64 -25.50 14.70
N THR A 16 -11.41 -26.23 13.89
CA THR A 16 -12.14 -27.40 14.34
C THR A 16 -11.55 -28.65 13.73
N LYS A 17 -11.30 -29.67 14.59
CA LYS A 17 -10.93 -31.00 14.12
C LYS A 17 -12.16 -31.69 13.52
N GLU A 18 -12.17 -31.89 12.20
CA GLU A 18 -13.29 -32.51 11.49
C GLU A 18 -13.14 -34.02 11.30
N ALA A 19 -11.89 -34.56 11.33
CA ALA A 19 -11.63 -35.97 11.16
C ALA A 19 -10.63 -36.52 12.20
N MET A 20 -10.79 -37.82 12.60
CA MET A 20 -9.94 -38.41 13.62
C MET A 20 -8.46 -38.50 13.25
N ASN A 21 -8.14 -38.56 11.97
CA ASN A 21 -6.77 -38.66 11.45
C ASN A 21 -6.08 -37.33 11.16
N GLN A 22 -6.74 -36.20 11.42
CA GLN A 22 -6.09 -34.89 11.28
C GLN A 22 -5.04 -34.69 12.38
N ASP A 23 -3.87 -34.19 11.98
CA ASP A 23 -2.81 -33.83 12.91
C ASP A 23 -3.20 -32.64 13.76
N ILE A 24 -3.11 -32.76 15.06
CA ILE A 24 -3.45 -31.69 16.00
C ILE A 24 -2.50 -30.50 15.88
N GLN A 25 -1.27 -30.74 15.44
CA GLN A 25 -0.28 -29.68 15.20
C GLN A 25 -0.66 -28.79 14.00
N GLU A 26 -1.23 -29.39 12.94
CA GLU A 26 -1.73 -28.63 11.79
C GLU A 26 -2.96 -27.80 12.18
N ILE A 27 -3.88 -28.36 12.95
CA ILE A 27 -5.07 -27.64 13.45
C ILE A 27 -4.65 -26.47 14.32
N TYR A 28 -3.68 -26.68 15.21
CA TYR A 28 -3.16 -25.62 16.07
C TYR A 28 -2.50 -24.50 15.26
N LYS A 29 -1.71 -24.86 14.24
CA LYS A 29 -1.09 -23.91 13.33
C LYS A 29 -2.12 -23.08 12.56
N HIS A 30 -3.20 -23.71 12.05
CA HIS A 30 -4.27 -22.99 11.37
C HIS A 30 -5.01 -22.04 12.31
N ALA A 31 -5.28 -22.43 13.55
CA ALA A 31 -5.88 -21.55 14.56
C ALA A 31 -4.97 -20.37 14.91
N GLU A 32 -3.65 -20.61 14.97
CA GLU A 32 -2.66 -19.56 15.21
C GLU A 32 -2.58 -18.59 14.02
N ASP A 33 -2.58 -19.09 12.79
CA ASP A 33 -2.61 -18.29 11.56
C ASP A 33 -3.90 -17.46 11.47
N ASP A 34 -5.04 -18.02 11.89
CA ASP A 34 -6.32 -17.32 11.96
C ASP A 34 -6.30 -16.21 13.02
N MET A 35 -5.75 -16.47 14.19
CA MET A 35 -5.56 -15.48 15.24
C MET A 35 -4.67 -14.33 14.73
N TYR A 36 -3.56 -14.63 14.05
CA TYR A 36 -2.68 -13.61 13.48
C TYR A 36 -3.40 -12.78 12.41
N ARG A 37 -4.20 -13.41 11.56
CA ARG A 37 -5.06 -12.70 10.59
C ARG A 37 -6.02 -11.75 11.29
N HIS A 38 -6.77 -12.21 12.29
CA HIS A 38 -7.67 -11.37 13.07
C HIS A 38 -6.94 -10.22 13.78
N LYS A 39 -5.77 -10.48 14.35
CA LYS A 39 -4.93 -9.45 14.96
C LYS A 39 -4.49 -8.38 13.96
N LEU A 40 -4.18 -8.76 12.73
CA LEU A 40 -3.91 -7.84 11.63
C LEU A 40 -5.16 -7.02 11.26
N TYR A 41 -6.36 -7.62 11.25
CA TYR A 41 -7.62 -6.92 10.95
C TYR A 41 -8.05 -5.95 12.07
N GLU A 42 -7.92 -6.34 13.33
CA GLU A 42 -8.20 -5.44 14.47
C GLU A 42 -7.16 -4.33 14.58
N SER A 43 -5.90 -4.59 14.22
CA SER A 43 -4.87 -3.55 14.10
C SER A 43 -5.14 -2.59 12.94
N ALA A 44 -6.09 -2.88 12.02
CA ALA A 44 -6.44 -1.97 10.94
C ALA A 44 -6.88 -0.58 11.44
N SER A 45 -7.53 -0.49 12.62
CA SER A 45 -7.85 0.80 13.25
C SER A 45 -6.62 1.51 13.81
N VAL A 46 -5.66 0.78 14.34
CA VAL A 46 -4.38 1.32 14.85
C VAL A 46 -3.47 1.63 13.67
N LYS A 47 -3.41 0.73 12.67
CA LYS A 47 -2.73 0.93 11.39
C LYS A 47 -3.22 2.20 10.71
N SER A 48 -4.54 2.39 10.58
CA SER A 48 -5.13 3.59 9.99
C SER A 48 -4.67 4.85 10.71
N LYS A 49 -4.70 4.88 12.04
CA LYS A 49 -4.27 6.04 12.84
C LYS A 49 -2.76 6.33 12.71
N THR A 50 -1.94 5.28 12.65
CA THR A 50 -0.48 5.43 12.46
C THR A 50 -0.17 5.95 11.05
N ILE A 51 -0.83 5.42 10.03
CA ILE A 51 -0.73 5.90 8.65
C ILE A 51 -1.18 7.37 8.58
N ASP A 52 -2.34 7.70 9.15
CA ASP A 52 -2.86 9.07 9.17
C ASP A 52 -1.90 10.03 9.89
N LEU A 53 -1.30 9.62 10.99
CA LEU A 53 -0.31 10.42 11.72
C LEU A 53 0.95 10.65 10.87
N ILE A 54 1.48 9.61 10.24
CA ILE A 54 2.64 9.70 9.36
C ILE A 54 2.31 10.62 8.18
N MET A 55 1.19 10.40 7.50
CA MET A 55 0.77 11.20 6.34
C MET A 55 0.53 12.65 6.71
N ASN A 56 -0.15 12.93 7.82
CA ASN A 56 -0.37 14.29 8.29
C ASN A 56 0.95 15.00 8.63
N THR A 57 1.89 14.32 9.27
CA THR A 57 3.20 14.87 9.61
C THR A 57 4.04 15.17 8.35
N LEU A 58 4.01 14.24 7.37
CA LEU A 58 4.78 14.38 6.13
C LEU A 58 4.25 15.49 5.22
N TYR A 59 2.92 15.61 5.16
CA TYR A 59 2.26 16.54 4.25
C TYR A 59 1.71 17.79 4.95
N GLU A 60 2.11 18.06 6.20
CA GLU A 60 1.72 19.26 6.95
C GLU A 60 1.92 20.55 6.12
N LYS A 61 2.95 20.58 5.29
CA LYS A 61 3.28 21.73 4.42
C LYS A 61 2.71 21.65 3.02
N SER A 62 2.09 20.54 2.60
CA SER A 62 1.60 20.34 1.24
C SER A 62 0.27 19.59 1.18
N SER A 63 -0.80 20.31 1.36
CA SER A 63 -2.17 19.76 1.20
C SER A 63 -2.45 19.22 -0.21
N ARG A 64 -1.66 19.63 -1.21
CA ARG A 64 -1.75 19.13 -2.58
C ARG A 64 -1.20 17.70 -2.68
N GLU A 65 0.00 17.48 -2.16
CA GLU A 65 0.64 16.16 -2.16
C GLU A 65 -0.20 15.16 -1.37
N MET A 66 -0.74 15.58 -0.21
CA MET A 66 -1.65 14.73 0.57
C MET A 66 -2.86 14.28 -0.25
N ARG A 67 -3.55 15.22 -0.92
CA ARG A 67 -4.73 14.89 -1.74
C ARG A 67 -4.36 14.01 -2.93
N HIS A 68 -3.21 14.21 -3.54
CA HIS A 68 -2.67 13.34 -4.59
C HIS A 68 -2.50 11.91 -4.07
N SER A 69 -1.74 11.73 -2.99
CA SER A 69 -1.51 10.42 -2.38
C SER A 69 -2.82 9.69 -2.01
N GLN A 70 -3.81 10.43 -1.46
CA GLN A 70 -5.13 9.87 -1.15
C GLN A 70 -5.84 9.36 -2.41
N ARG A 71 -5.88 10.16 -3.50
CA ARG A 71 -6.52 9.75 -4.75
C ARG A 71 -5.81 8.56 -5.38
N VAL A 72 -4.47 8.57 -5.41
CA VAL A 72 -3.68 7.42 -5.90
C VAL A 72 -4.00 6.16 -5.11
N GLY A 73 -4.06 6.24 -3.77
CA GLY A 73 -4.44 5.09 -2.94
C GLY A 73 -5.83 4.55 -3.25
N GLU A 74 -6.82 5.42 -3.47
CA GLU A 74 -8.18 4.99 -3.84
C GLU A 74 -8.23 4.42 -5.26
N LEU A 75 -7.55 5.03 -6.24
CA LEU A 75 -7.42 4.49 -7.60
C LEU A 75 -6.79 3.10 -7.59
N CYS A 76 -5.73 2.91 -6.82
CA CYS A 76 -5.09 1.60 -6.63
C CYS A 76 -6.08 0.54 -6.15
N LYS A 77 -6.89 0.85 -5.14
CA LYS A 77 -7.94 -0.09 -4.65
C LYS A 77 -8.98 -0.39 -5.73
N MET A 78 -9.42 0.62 -6.47
CA MET A 78 -10.39 0.45 -7.55
C MET A 78 -9.84 -0.47 -8.65
N ILE A 79 -8.62 -0.24 -9.11
CA ILE A 79 -7.96 -1.06 -10.15
C ILE A 79 -7.79 -2.50 -9.65
N ALA A 80 -7.20 -2.69 -8.45
CA ALA A 80 -6.98 -4.00 -7.86
C ALA A 80 -8.29 -4.79 -7.66
N THR A 81 -9.36 -4.12 -7.24
CA THR A 81 -10.71 -4.71 -7.10
C THR A 81 -11.27 -5.12 -8.46
N ALA A 82 -11.14 -4.26 -9.49
CA ALA A 82 -11.59 -4.58 -10.85
C ALA A 82 -10.82 -5.77 -11.45
N MET A 83 -9.54 -5.93 -11.09
CA MET A 83 -8.71 -7.08 -11.43
C MET A 83 -9.04 -8.34 -10.61
N LYS A 84 -9.98 -8.26 -9.65
CA LYS A 84 -10.41 -9.36 -8.77
C LYS A 84 -9.27 -9.94 -7.90
N LEU A 85 -8.34 -9.10 -7.48
CA LEU A 85 -7.32 -9.48 -6.52
C LEU A 85 -7.95 -9.73 -5.14
N GLU A 86 -7.27 -10.51 -4.31
CA GLU A 86 -7.72 -10.80 -2.94
C GLU A 86 -7.83 -9.52 -2.11
N LYS A 87 -8.78 -9.49 -1.18
CA LYS A 87 -9.11 -8.30 -0.38
C LYS A 87 -7.92 -7.74 0.39
N ASP A 88 -7.04 -8.60 0.87
CA ASP A 88 -5.86 -8.18 1.62
C ASP A 88 -4.84 -7.51 0.70
N VAL A 89 -4.64 -8.08 -0.50
CA VAL A 89 -3.78 -7.49 -1.54
C VAL A 89 -4.33 -6.12 -1.98
N VAL A 90 -5.66 -6.00 -2.18
CA VAL A 90 -6.32 -4.71 -2.49
C VAL A 90 -6.02 -3.67 -1.43
N ASN A 91 -6.11 -4.04 -0.14
CA ASN A 91 -5.81 -3.14 0.96
C ASN A 91 -4.32 -2.74 0.99
N GLN A 92 -3.42 -3.70 0.81
CA GLN A 92 -1.97 -3.45 0.75
C GLN A 92 -1.60 -2.49 -0.38
N ILE A 93 -2.14 -2.71 -1.59
CA ILE A 93 -1.90 -1.84 -2.74
C ILE A 93 -2.45 -0.44 -2.48
N GLY A 94 -3.62 -0.32 -1.87
CA GLY A 94 -4.20 0.98 -1.48
C GLY A 94 -3.31 1.75 -0.50
N VAL A 95 -2.75 1.07 0.50
CA VAL A 95 -1.80 1.68 1.46
C VAL A 95 -0.49 2.02 0.77
N ALA A 96 0.02 1.15 -0.11
CA ALA A 96 1.22 1.42 -0.88
C ALA A 96 1.05 2.65 -1.79
N GLY A 97 -0.10 2.75 -2.50
CA GLY A 97 -0.44 3.92 -3.30
C GLY A 97 -0.56 5.21 -2.49
N LEU A 98 -1.12 5.14 -1.28
CA LEU A 98 -1.15 6.28 -0.35
C LEU A 98 0.25 6.71 0.08
N MET A 99 1.19 5.78 0.21
CA MET A 99 2.54 6.00 0.75
C MET A 99 3.64 6.02 -0.33
N HIS A 100 3.29 5.91 -1.62
CA HIS A 100 4.29 5.76 -2.70
C HIS A 100 5.35 6.85 -2.71
N ASP A 101 4.96 8.06 -2.35
CA ASP A 101 5.78 9.27 -2.35
C ASP A 101 6.40 9.63 -0.97
N ILE A 102 6.32 8.74 0.02
CA ILE A 102 6.82 8.99 1.38
C ILE A 102 8.29 9.41 1.42
N GLY A 103 9.06 9.03 0.42
CA GLY A 103 10.48 9.37 0.29
C GLY A 103 10.76 10.76 -0.29
N LYS A 104 9.75 11.53 -0.75
CA LYS A 104 9.93 12.87 -1.37
C LYS A 104 10.30 13.99 -0.38
N MET A 105 10.67 13.70 0.83
CA MET A 105 10.99 14.68 1.88
C MET A 105 12.27 15.50 1.56
N GLY A 106 12.20 16.37 0.54
CA GLY A 106 13.24 17.37 0.25
C GLY A 106 14.49 16.87 -0.47
N ILE A 107 14.45 15.70 -1.09
CA ILE A 107 15.59 15.05 -1.74
C ILE A 107 15.32 14.89 -3.25
N GLU A 108 16.37 14.63 -4.03
CA GLU A 108 16.31 14.36 -5.46
C GLU A 108 15.16 13.41 -5.83
N ILE A 109 14.35 13.85 -6.76
CA ILE A 109 13.11 13.17 -7.18
C ILE A 109 13.34 11.70 -7.54
N GLN A 110 14.47 11.35 -8.15
CA GLN A 110 14.78 9.98 -8.56
C GLN A 110 15.14 9.02 -7.40
N ARG A 111 15.45 9.55 -6.21
CA ARG A 111 15.86 8.74 -5.07
C ARG A 111 14.73 8.44 -4.08
N HIS A 112 13.55 9.06 -4.27
CA HIS A 112 12.46 8.87 -3.32
C HIS A 112 11.95 7.42 -3.21
N PRO A 113 11.96 6.55 -4.27
CA PRO A 113 11.55 5.17 -4.10
C PRO A 113 12.49 4.40 -3.16
N GLU A 114 13.81 4.62 -3.27
CA GLU A 114 14.80 4.00 -2.35
C GLU A 114 14.60 4.46 -0.91
N ILE A 115 14.34 5.74 -0.72
CA ILE A 115 14.12 6.32 0.61
C ILE A 115 12.81 5.81 1.19
N GLY A 116 11.74 5.81 0.40
CA GLY A 116 10.45 5.23 0.77
C GLY A 116 10.56 3.78 1.18
N TYR A 117 11.28 2.98 0.40
CA TYR A 117 11.61 1.60 0.74
C TYR A 117 12.29 1.48 2.11
N ARG A 118 13.33 2.28 2.39
CA ARG A 118 14.04 2.24 3.68
C ARG A 118 13.14 2.62 4.85
N ILE A 119 12.30 3.64 4.67
CA ILE A 119 11.35 4.07 5.70
C ILE A 119 10.36 2.94 6.01
N LEU A 120 9.73 2.37 4.98
CA LEU A 120 8.72 1.34 5.14
C LEU A 120 9.29 0.01 5.62
N SER A 121 10.46 -0.39 5.14
CA SER A 121 11.16 -1.61 5.58
C SER A 121 11.65 -1.56 7.03
N SER A 122 11.72 -0.39 7.64
CA SER A 122 12.08 -0.25 9.05
C SER A 122 10.99 -0.75 10.02
N SER A 123 9.77 -0.96 9.51
CA SER A 123 8.65 -1.50 10.26
C SER A 123 8.21 -2.83 9.64
N ASN A 124 8.08 -3.87 10.46
CA ASN A 124 7.54 -5.16 10.01
C ASN A 124 6.13 -5.02 9.42
N GLU A 125 5.38 -4.03 9.88
CA GLU A 125 4.02 -3.75 9.44
C GLU A 125 3.93 -3.33 7.97
N PHE A 126 4.96 -2.63 7.46
CA PHE A 126 4.98 -2.08 6.10
C PHE A 126 5.99 -2.77 5.18
N SER A 127 6.67 -3.82 5.66
CA SER A 127 7.74 -4.49 4.90
C SER A 127 7.26 -5.06 3.56
N GLU A 128 6.02 -5.56 3.50
CA GLU A 128 5.44 -6.12 2.27
C GLU A 128 5.21 -5.03 1.22
N ILE A 129 4.66 -3.88 1.63
CA ILE A 129 4.38 -2.77 0.70
C ILE A 129 5.63 -1.97 0.32
N ALA A 130 6.73 -2.13 1.05
CA ALA A 130 7.97 -1.43 0.77
C ALA A 130 8.50 -1.72 -0.64
N ASN A 131 8.42 -2.98 -1.09
CA ASN A 131 8.84 -3.37 -2.44
C ASN A 131 7.95 -2.74 -3.52
N TYR A 132 6.64 -2.63 -3.31
CA TYR A 132 5.72 -1.99 -4.23
C TYR A 132 6.05 -0.50 -4.41
N VAL A 133 6.37 0.16 -3.29
CA VAL A 133 6.83 1.55 -3.29
C VAL A 133 8.22 1.69 -3.93
N PHE A 134 9.10 0.70 -3.78
CA PHE A 134 10.41 0.73 -4.43
C PHE A 134 10.33 0.65 -5.95
N GLU A 135 9.37 -0.12 -6.48
CA GLU A 135 9.26 -0.45 -7.91
C GLU A 135 8.27 0.44 -8.68
N HIS A 136 7.54 1.36 -8.03
CA HIS A 136 6.45 2.10 -8.70
C HIS A 136 6.89 3.03 -9.85
N HIS A 137 8.17 3.34 -9.96
CA HIS A 137 8.74 4.05 -11.11
C HIS A 137 9.50 3.14 -12.10
N GLU A 138 9.39 1.83 -11.93
CA GLU A 138 9.83 0.90 -12.98
C GLU A 138 8.90 1.01 -14.19
N ARG A 139 9.46 0.76 -15.36
CA ARG A 139 8.72 0.86 -16.62
C ARG A 139 8.74 -0.49 -17.34
N TRP A 140 7.63 -0.80 -17.99
CA TRP A 140 7.49 -2.04 -18.76
C TRP A 140 8.63 -2.26 -19.76
N ASP A 141 9.15 -1.17 -20.32
CA ASP A 141 10.23 -1.15 -21.30
C ASP A 141 11.65 -1.27 -20.69
N GLY A 142 11.78 -1.41 -19.38
CA GLY A 142 13.07 -1.50 -18.66
C GLY A 142 13.83 -0.18 -18.54
N ASN A 143 13.23 0.95 -18.97
CA ASN A 143 13.82 2.28 -18.86
C ASN A 143 13.41 3.01 -17.57
N GLY A 144 12.81 2.28 -16.62
CA GLY A 144 12.43 2.78 -15.31
C GLY A 144 13.60 2.86 -14.33
N TYR A 145 13.29 3.07 -13.08
CA TYR A 145 14.24 3.09 -11.95
C TYR A 145 13.55 2.63 -10.66
N PRO A 146 14.29 2.14 -9.65
CA PRO A 146 15.75 2.15 -9.51
C PRO A 146 16.45 0.89 -10.02
N LYS A 147 15.75 -0.24 -10.20
CA LYS A 147 16.32 -1.55 -10.55
C LYS A 147 16.42 -1.79 -12.06
N LYS A 148 15.69 -1.02 -12.87
CA LYS A 148 15.53 -1.21 -14.33
C LYS A 148 14.89 -2.56 -14.67
N LEU A 149 13.88 -2.94 -13.90
CA LEU A 149 13.07 -4.13 -14.15
C LEU A 149 12.28 -3.98 -15.44
N CYS A 150 12.03 -5.09 -16.13
CA CYS A 150 11.33 -5.12 -17.40
C CYS A 150 10.14 -6.08 -17.36
N GLY A 151 9.02 -5.66 -17.92
CA GLY A 151 7.85 -6.52 -18.10
C GLY A 151 7.32 -7.09 -16.78
N GLU A 152 7.25 -8.41 -16.70
CA GLU A 152 6.69 -9.14 -15.55
C GLU A 152 7.64 -9.24 -14.36
N GLU A 153 8.90 -8.80 -14.48
CA GLU A 153 9.80 -8.66 -13.34
C GLU A 153 9.30 -7.59 -12.35
N ILE A 154 8.50 -6.62 -12.84
CA ILE A 154 7.85 -5.60 -12.02
C ILE A 154 6.62 -6.23 -11.36
N SER A 155 6.51 -6.14 -10.03
CA SER A 155 5.36 -6.64 -9.30
C SER A 155 4.05 -6.05 -9.83
N ILE A 156 2.97 -6.83 -9.83
CA ILE A 156 1.66 -6.36 -10.32
C ILE A 156 1.18 -5.16 -9.50
N GLU A 157 1.48 -5.16 -8.21
CA GLU A 157 1.14 -4.12 -7.26
C GLU A 157 1.82 -2.80 -7.63
N ALA A 158 3.12 -2.84 -7.95
CA ALA A 158 3.87 -1.65 -8.39
C ALA A 158 3.36 -1.13 -9.75
N ARG A 159 2.98 -2.03 -10.67
CA ARG A 159 2.36 -1.64 -11.95
C ARG A 159 1.02 -0.93 -11.75
N ILE A 160 0.21 -1.39 -10.80
CA ILE A 160 -1.06 -0.73 -10.43
C ILE A 160 -0.79 0.68 -9.88
N ILE A 161 0.19 0.83 -9.00
CA ILE A 161 0.57 2.13 -8.44
C ILE A 161 1.07 3.08 -9.55
N ALA A 162 1.92 2.60 -10.45
CA ALA A 162 2.45 3.38 -11.57
C ALA A 162 1.34 3.93 -12.48
N VAL A 163 0.33 3.09 -12.80
CA VAL A 163 -0.83 3.49 -13.60
C VAL A 163 -1.68 4.52 -12.86
N ALA A 164 -1.98 4.27 -11.57
CA ALA A 164 -2.79 5.17 -10.74
C ALA A 164 -2.13 6.55 -10.57
N ASP A 165 -0.82 6.59 -10.29
CA ASP A 165 -0.05 7.84 -10.17
C ASP A 165 0.00 8.61 -11.49
N SER A 166 0.29 7.92 -12.59
CA SER A 166 0.33 8.52 -13.93
C SER A 166 -1.03 9.13 -14.29
N TYR A 167 -2.11 8.39 -14.08
CA TYR A 167 -3.47 8.85 -14.35
C TYR A 167 -3.83 10.08 -13.51
N ASP A 168 -3.66 10.04 -12.18
CA ASP A 168 -3.93 11.19 -11.31
C ASP A 168 -3.09 12.41 -11.70
N SER A 169 -1.84 12.17 -12.05
CA SER A 169 -0.93 13.22 -12.52
C SER A 169 -1.38 13.85 -13.84
N MET A 170 -2.04 13.11 -14.72
CA MET A 170 -2.56 13.61 -16.00
C MET A 170 -3.84 14.42 -15.85
N ILE A 171 -4.80 13.95 -15.04
CA ILE A 171 -6.11 14.60 -14.90
C ILE A 171 -6.10 15.81 -13.95
N CYS A 172 -5.10 15.92 -13.07
CA CYS A 172 -5.04 17.04 -12.12
C CYS A 172 -4.40 18.30 -12.72
N ASP A 173 -4.99 19.45 -12.39
CA ASP A 173 -4.42 20.75 -12.74
C ASP A 173 -3.06 20.95 -12.07
N ARG A 174 -2.09 21.37 -12.84
CA ARG A 174 -0.78 21.83 -12.35
C ARG A 174 -0.62 23.33 -12.61
N SER A 175 0.26 23.99 -11.86
CA SER A 175 0.50 25.43 -11.98
C SER A 175 0.83 25.91 -13.42
N TYR A 176 1.33 25.01 -14.24
CA TYR A 176 1.78 25.27 -15.62
C TYR A 176 0.96 24.53 -16.69
N ARG A 177 -0.03 23.70 -16.31
CA ARG A 177 -0.83 22.89 -17.22
C ARG A 177 -2.20 22.58 -16.63
N LYS A 178 -3.27 22.68 -17.42
CA LYS A 178 -4.57 22.08 -17.08
C LYS A 178 -4.50 20.56 -17.15
N GLY A 179 -5.29 19.91 -16.31
CA GLY A 179 -5.50 18.48 -16.38
C GLY A 179 -6.13 18.08 -17.71
N LEU A 180 -5.81 16.87 -18.17
CA LEU A 180 -6.47 16.22 -19.29
C LEU A 180 -7.88 15.80 -18.88
N SER A 181 -8.76 15.60 -19.85
CA SER A 181 -10.00 14.87 -19.62
C SER A 181 -9.70 13.39 -19.37
N ASP A 182 -10.63 12.68 -18.72
CA ASP A 182 -10.49 11.25 -18.44
C ASP A 182 -10.28 10.45 -19.74
N GLU A 183 -10.99 10.83 -20.82
CA GLU A 183 -10.87 10.17 -22.11
C GLU A 183 -9.48 10.37 -22.76
N GLU A 184 -8.89 11.56 -22.60
CA GLU A 184 -7.53 11.85 -23.08
C GLU A 184 -6.49 11.10 -22.25
N ALA A 185 -6.64 11.09 -20.93
CA ALA A 185 -5.69 10.42 -20.02
C ALA A 185 -5.68 8.88 -20.19
N ILE A 186 -6.82 8.28 -20.58
CA ILE A 186 -6.90 6.82 -20.81
C ILE A 186 -6.25 6.42 -22.15
N ARG A 187 -6.09 7.35 -23.09
CA ARG A 187 -5.46 7.07 -24.40
C ARG A 187 -3.95 7.16 -24.39
N GLU A 188 -3.38 7.84 -23.37
CA GLU A 188 -1.93 7.95 -23.15
C GLU A 188 -1.37 6.68 -22.49
#